data_9cfd0f51fd332467fae383d9c3c4d877
#
_entry.id   9cfd0f51fd332467fae383d9c3c4d877
#
_cell.length_a   1.000
_cell.length_b   1.000
_cell.length_c   1.000
_cell.angle_alpha   90.00
_cell.angle_beta   90.00
_cell.angle_gamma   90.00
#
_symmetry.space_group_name_H-M   'P 1'
#
loop_
_entity.id
_entity.type
_entity.pdbx_description
1 polymer ?
#
loop_
_entity_poly.entity_id
_entity_poly.type
_entity_poly.pdbx_seq_one_letter_code
_entity_poly.pdbx_strand_id
1 'polypeptide(L)'
;MDKEVLDFIKRRFGDTDARWQDGNCYWFAKILVERFPWLKIYYDAMEGHFVAGIPGGPFFDSRGYASDGESIYLRLDDIRDNDKLWYDRLMRDCRD
;
A
#
# COMPACT_ATOMS: atom_id res chain seq x y z
N MET A 1 -0.74 5.61 17.29
CA MET A 1 0.00 5.50 16.04
C MET A 1 -0.91 5.46 14.84
N ASP A 2 -1.98 4.66 14.89
CA ASP A 2 -2.90 4.57 13.74
C ASP A 2 -3.58 5.90 13.44
N LYS A 3 -3.93 6.65 14.48
CA LYS A 3 -4.62 7.92 14.30
C LYS A 3 -3.81 8.90 13.47
N GLU A 4 -2.50 8.93 13.68
CA GLU A 4 -1.63 9.83 12.92
C GLU A 4 -1.66 9.49 11.44
N VAL A 5 -1.62 8.19 11.13
CA VAL A 5 -1.65 7.72 9.76
C VAL A 5 -3.00 8.03 9.13
N LEU A 6 -4.09 7.73 9.83
CA LEU A 6 -5.43 7.98 9.32
C LEU A 6 -5.69 9.48 9.09
N ASP A 7 -5.23 10.33 10.00
CA ASP A 7 -5.39 11.78 9.85
C ASP A 7 -4.60 12.28 8.63
N PHE A 8 -3.40 11.75 8.43
CA PHE A 8 -2.59 12.10 7.27
C PHE A 8 -3.29 11.70 5.98
N ILE A 9 -3.81 10.47 5.92
CA ILE A 9 -4.51 9.98 4.74
C ILE A 9 -5.72 10.87 4.43
N LYS A 10 -6.53 11.15 5.45
CA LYS A 10 -7.72 11.97 5.26
C LYS A 10 -7.37 13.37 4.75
N ARG A 11 -6.32 13.96 5.30
CA ARG A 11 -5.93 15.31 4.94
C ARG A 11 -5.34 15.39 3.53
N ARG A 12 -4.54 14.38 3.14
CA ARG A 12 -3.81 14.42 1.88
C ARG A 12 -4.50 13.71 0.72
N PHE A 13 -5.30 12.71 1.03
CA PHE A 13 -5.92 11.87 0.00
C PHE A 13 -7.44 11.83 0.08
N GLY A 14 -8.04 12.45 1.10
CA GLY A 14 -9.47 12.34 1.34
C GLY A 14 -10.35 12.89 0.22
N ASP A 15 -9.85 13.89 -0.50
CA ASP A 15 -10.60 14.50 -1.60
C ASP A 15 -10.16 13.99 -2.97
N THR A 16 -9.26 13.03 -3.00
CA THR A 16 -8.80 12.46 -4.26
C THR A 16 -9.70 11.30 -4.63
N ASP A 17 -9.74 11.01 -5.90
CA ASP A 17 -10.61 9.98 -6.43
C ASP A 17 -9.89 8.64 -6.53
N ALA A 18 -10.43 7.76 -7.33
CA ALA A 18 -9.97 6.41 -7.49
C ALA A 18 -8.56 6.29 -8.08
N ARG A 19 -7.94 7.38 -8.50
CA ARG A 19 -6.59 7.30 -9.08
C ARG A 19 -5.58 6.69 -8.11
N TRP A 20 -5.77 6.94 -6.81
CA TRP A 20 -4.89 6.36 -5.79
C TRP A 20 -5.16 4.89 -5.57
N GLN A 21 -6.28 4.38 -6.10
CA GLN A 21 -6.61 2.96 -6.06
C GLN A 21 -6.23 2.26 -7.37
N ASP A 22 -6.29 2.99 -8.49
CA ASP A 22 -6.25 2.40 -9.83
C ASP A 22 -5.00 2.79 -10.61
N GLY A 23 -3.85 2.68 -10.05
CA GLY A 23 -2.63 2.95 -10.81
C GLY A 23 -1.59 3.72 -10.05
N ASN A 24 -2.02 4.45 -9.02
CA ASN A 24 -1.09 5.21 -8.20
C ASN A 24 -0.97 4.63 -6.79
N CYS A 25 -1.46 3.42 -6.58
CA CYS A 25 -1.46 2.80 -5.26
C CYS A 25 -0.03 2.56 -4.74
N TYR A 26 0.91 2.25 -5.62
CA TYR A 26 2.30 2.12 -5.20
C TYR A 26 2.83 3.44 -4.65
N TRP A 27 2.57 4.54 -5.37
CA TRP A 27 3.07 5.84 -4.94
C TRP A 27 2.42 6.30 -3.64
N PHE A 28 1.13 5.99 -3.45
CA PHE A 28 0.47 6.24 -2.19
C PHE A 28 1.19 5.50 -1.05
N ALA A 29 1.44 4.20 -1.23
CA ALA A 29 2.10 3.41 -0.20
C ALA A 29 3.51 3.93 0.09
N LYS A 30 4.24 4.34 -0.95
CA LYS A 30 5.58 4.87 -0.80
C LYS A 30 5.57 6.19 -0.03
N ILE A 31 4.62 7.07 -0.32
CA ILE A 31 4.48 8.32 0.44
C ILE A 31 4.26 8.02 1.92
N LEU A 32 3.39 7.06 2.21
CA LEU A 32 3.11 6.70 3.60
C LEU A 32 4.34 6.16 4.31
N VAL A 33 5.10 5.25 3.68
CA VAL A 33 6.25 4.67 4.37
C VAL A 33 7.38 5.68 4.52
N GLU A 34 7.46 6.69 3.69
CA GLU A 34 8.43 7.76 3.87
C GLU A 34 8.01 8.70 4.99
N ARG A 35 6.72 8.95 5.12
CA ARG A 35 6.20 9.82 6.17
C ARG A 35 6.19 9.13 7.53
N PHE A 36 5.92 7.82 7.55
CA PHE A 36 5.82 7.02 8.77
C PHE A 36 6.77 5.84 8.66
N PRO A 37 8.02 5.98 9.14
CA PRO A 37 9.06 4.96 8.89
C PRO A 37 8.78 3.57 9.45
N TRP A 38 7.83 3.44 10.36
CA TRP A 38 7.46 2.13 10.90
C TRP A 38 6.55 1.35 9.98
N LEU A 39 6.03 1.97 8.91
CA LEU A 39 5.20 1.28 7.93
C LEU A 39 6.08 0.65 6.85
N LYS A 40 5.55 -0.43 6.25
CA LYS A 40 6.18 -1.11 5.12
C LYS A 40 5.18 -1.23 4.00
N ILE A 41 5.67 -1.44 2.79
CA ILE A 41 4.81 -1.60 1.63
C ILE A 41 4.43 -3.07 1.49
N TYR A 42 3.13 -3.33 1.34
CA TYR A 42 2.60 -4.65 1.09
C TYR A 42 1.84 -4.65 -0.21
N TYR A 43 1.75 -5.82 -0.83
CA TYR A 43 0.94 -6.03 -2.01
C TYR A 43 -0.26 -6.89 -1.63
N ASP A 44 -1.45 -6.40 -1.94
CA ASP A 44 -2.69 -7.15 -1.70
C ASP A 44 -2.94 -8.02 -2.93
N ALA A 45 -2.67 -9.31 -2.80
CA ALA A 45 -2.76 -10.25 -3.92
C ALA A 45 -4.20 -10.50 -4.35
N MET A 46 -5.16 -10.26 -3.48
CA MET A 46 -6.58 -10.47 -3.81
C MET A 46 -7.16 -9.29 -4.58
N GLU A 47 -6.78 -8.08 -4.20
CA GLU A 47 -7.29 -6.86 -4.83
C GLU A 47 -6.37 -6.32 -5.92
N GLY A 48 -5.14 -6.77 -5.93
CA GLY A 48 -4.19 -6.35 -6.96
C GLY A 48 -3.67 -4.94 -6.78
N HIS A 49 -3.49 -4.46 -5.55
CA HIS A 49 -2.95 -3.13 -5.33
C HIS A 49 -2.01 -3.11 -4.13
N PHE A 50 -1.27 -2.02 -4.01
CA PHE A 50 -0.32 -1.83 -2.91
C PHE A 50 -0.97 -1.10 -1.75
N VAL A 51 -0.53 -1.44 -0.54
CA VAL A 51 -0.97 -0.79 0.68
C VAL A 51 0.25 -0.58 1.57
N ALA A 52 0.11 0.26 2.59
CA ALA A 52 1.14 0.45 3.61
C ALA A 52 0.63 -0.16 4.92
N GLY A 53 1.54 -0.77 5.68
CA GLY A 53 1.11 -1.38 6.92
C GLY A 53 2.27 -1.88 7.77
N ILE A 54 1.92 -2.60 8.82
CA ILE A 54 2.90 -3.24 9.70
C ILE A 54 2.63 -4.74 9.69
N PRO A 55 3.64 -5.55 10.02
CA PRO A 55 3.43 -7.00 10.08
C PRO A 55 2.26 -7.35 10.98
N GLY A 56 1.29 -8.10 10.45
CA GLY A 56 0.09 -8.44 11.19
C GLY A 56 -1.01 -7.39 11.11
N GLY A 57 -0.78 -6.29 10.44
CA GLY A 57 -1.74 -5.20 10.32
C GLY A 57 -1.67 -4.22 11.47
N PRO A 58 -2.36 -3.10 11.38
CA PRO A 58 -3.28 -2.74 10.32
C PRO A 58 -2.60 -2.38 9.00
N PHE A 59 -3.40 -2.37 7.94
CA PHE A 59 -2.97 -1.96 6.61
C PHE A 59 -3.80 -0.77 6.16
N PHE A 60 -3.18 0.13 5.38
CA PHE A 60 -3.81 1.39 4.98
C PHE A 60 -3.80 1.56 3.46
N ASP A 61 -4.90 2.05 2.92
CA ASP A 61 -4.98 2.51 1.54
C ASP A 61 -5.47 3.96 1.54
N SER A 62 -5.77 4.51 0.37
CA SER A 62 -6.13 5.93 0.27
C SER A 62 -7.46 6.26 0.94
N ARG A 63 -8.24 5.27 1.31
CA ARG A 63 -9.52 5.46 2.00
C ARG A 63 -9.39 5.36 3.52
N GLY A 64 -8.20 5.01 4.02
CA GLY A 64 -7.95 4.78 5.43
C GLY A 64 -7.53 3.35 5.66
N TYR A 65 -8.21 2.63 6.55
CA TYR A 65 -7.93 1.21 6.73
C TYR A 65 -8.27 0.45 5.48
N ALA A 66 -7.33 -0.35 5.00
CA ALA A 66 -7.59 -1.25 3.89
C ALA A 66 -8.55 -2.34 4.33
N SER A 67 -9.32 -2.86 3.37
CA SER A 67 -10.22 -3.96 3.66
C SER A 67 -9.43 -5.14 4.20
N ASP A 68 -9.92 -5.72 5.28
CA ASP A 68 -9.23 -6.82 5.93
C ASP A 68 -9.83 -8.18 5.60
N GLY A 69 -10.96 -8.23 4.98
CA GLY A 69 -11.70 -9.45 4.72
C GLY A 69 -10.83 -10.65 4.38
N GLU A 70 -10.79 -11.03 3.13
CA GLU A 70 -10.04 -12.21 2.70
C GLU A 70 -8.77 -11.84 1.96
N SER A 71 -8.30 -10.62 2.12
CA SER A 71 -7.11 -10.14 1.42
C SER A 71 -5.86 -10.89 1.90
N ILE A 72 -4.93 -11.09 0.97
CA ILE A 72 -3.64 -11.70 1.25
C ILE A 72 -2.59 -10.63 1.04
N TYR A 73 -1.94 -10.22 2.11
CA TYR A 73 -0.95 -9.15 2.08
C TYR A 73 0.45 -9.74 2.08
N LEU A 74 1.19 -9.48 1.02
CA LEU A 74 2.56 -9.94 0.86
C LEU A 74 3.50 -8.75 0.96
N ARG A 75 4.52 -8.87 1.80
CA ARG A 75 5.48 -7.77 1.96
C ARG A 75 6.26 -7.60 0.66
N LEU A 76 6.33 -6.37 0.17
CA LEU A 76 6.98 -6.09 -1.11
C LEU A 76 8.45 -6.52 -1.11
N ASP A 77 9.15 -6.31 0.00
CA ASP A 77 10.54 -6.72 0.10
C ASP A 77 10.71 -8.23 -0.07
N ASP A 78 9.75 -9.00 0.44
CA ASP A 78 9.79 -10.46 0.28
C ASP A 78 9.55 -10.88 -1.17
N ILE A 79 8.65 -10.19 -1.86
CA ILE A 79 8.43 -10.47 -3.28
C ILE A 79 9.70 -10.16 -4.07
N ARG A 80 10.33 -9.03 -3.80
CA ARG A 80 11.57 -8.65 -4.47
C ARG A 80 12.65 -9.71 -4.26
N ASP A 81 12.78 -10.20 -3.04
CA ASP A 81 13.87 -11.10 -2.68
C ASP A 81 13.62 -12.54 -3.16
N ASN A 82 12.37 -12.95 -3.28
CA ASN A 82 12.03 -14.33 -3.58
C ASN A 82 11.51 -14.54 -5.01
N ASP A 83 11.01 -13.49 -5.66
CA ASP A 83 10.48 -13.59 -7.01
C ASP A 83 10.68 -12.27 -7.74
N LYS A 84 11.90 -12.05 -8.18
CA LYS A 84 12.26 -10.77 -8.81
C LYS A 84 11.49 -10.52 -10.11
N LEU A 85 11.17 -11.56 -10.85
CA LEU A 85 10.41 -11.39 -12.09
C LEU A 85 9.01 -10.84 -11.80
N TRP A 86 8.36 -11.38 -10.78
CA TRP A 86 7.06 -10.88 -10.37
C TRP A 86 7.18 -9.47 -9.83
N TYR A 87 8.20 -9.21 -9.00
CA TYR A 87 8.47 -7.88 -8.47
C TYR A 87 8.61 -6.87 -9.59
N ASP A 88 9.43 -7.19 -10.60
CA ASP A 88 9.66 -6.27 -11.73
C ASP A 88 8.37 -6.00 -12.49
N ARG A 89 7.54 -7.02 -12.67
CA ARG A 89 6.25 -6.87 -13.33
C ARG A 89 5.31 -5.97 -12.54
N LEU A 90 5.21 -6.18 -11.22
CA LEU A 90 4.38 -5.35 -10.37
C LEU A 90 4.81 -3.89 -10.40
N MET A 91 6.11 -3.65 -10.34
CA MET A 91 6.63 -2.29 -10.39
C MET A 91 6.31 -1.62 -11.71
N ARG A 92 6.46 -2.33 -12.82
CA ARG A 92 6.15 -1.79 -14.13
C ARG A 92 4.68 -1.47 -14.27
N ASP A 93 3.81 -2.40 -13.83
CA ASP A 93 2.38 -2.24 -14.00
C ASP A 93 1.80 -1.14 -13.13
N CYS A 94 2.35 -0.93 -11.95
CA CYS A 94 1.81 0.02 -10.98
C CYS A 94 2.50 1.37 -10.98
N ARG A 95 3.63 1.51 -11.63
CA ARG A 95 4.35 2.78 -11.68
C ARG A 95 4.14 3.52 -12.99
N ASP A 96 3.66 2.83 -13.98
CA ASP A 96 3.35 3.43 -15.28
C ASP A 96 1.88 3.83 -15.34
#